data_35fd9842896fe487e919f2dc2c93cdbc
#
_entry.id   35fd9842896fe487e919f2dc2c93cdbc
#
_cell.length_a   1.000
_cell.length_b   1.000
_cell.length_c   1.000
_cell.angle_alpha   90.00
_cell.angle_beta   90.00
_cell.angle_gamma   90.00
#
_symmetry.space_group_name_H-M   'P 1'
#
loop_
_entity.id
_entity.type
_entity.pdbx_description
1 polymer ?
#
loop_
_entity_poly.entity_id
_entity_poly.type
_entity_poly.pdbx_seq_one_letter_code
_entity_poly.pdbx_strand_id
1 'polypeptide(L)'
;MARQGDIHRVTGETDVKVRLDLDGSGQCQASTGVPFLDHMLHQISSHGLIDLEINAVGDTHIDDHHTNEDVGIAVGQALAQALGDRRGIHRFGHFVAPLDEALVQVALDCSGRPHLSYSLAIPSQKIGTYDTCLLYTSPSPRDS
;
A
#
# COMPACT_ATOMS: atom_id res chain seq x y z
N MET A 1 -0.05 24.02 1.92
CA MET A 1 -1.10 23.12 2.43
C MET A 1 -0.45 21.81 2.83
N ALA A 2 -0.78 21.25 3.99
CA ALA A 2 -0.31 19.94 4.39
C ALA A 2 -0.88 18.87 3.45
N ARG A 3 -0.02 17.98 2.93
CA ARG A 3 -0.42 16.88 2.04
C ARG A 3 -0.67 15.64 2.87
N GLN A 4 -1.84 15.60 3.51
CA GLN A 4 -2.21 14.57 4.46
C GLN A 4 -3.50 13.87 4.04
N GLY A 5 -3.59 12.59 4.32
CA GLY A 5 -4.79 11.76 4.15
C GLY A 5 -5.15 11.07 5.47
N ASP A 6 -6.43 11.02 5.77
CA ASP A 6 -6.98 10.34 6.95
C ASP A 6 -8.22 9.55 6.50
N ILE A 7 -8.14 8.23 6.59
CA ILE A 7 -9.18 7.31 6.12
C ILE A 7 -9.56 6.36 7.24
N HIS A 8 -10.85 6.19 7.43
CA HIS A 8 -11.41 5.13 8.24
C HIS A 8 -12.37 4.31 7.40
N ARG A 9 -11.96 3.08 7.08
CA ARG A 9 -12.72 2.13 6.28
C ARG A 9 -13.19 0.98 7.15
N VAL A 10 -14.50 0.75 7.16
CA VAL A 10 -15.14 -0.35 7.90
C VAL A 10 -15.94 -1.18 6.91
N THR A 11 -15.75 -2.50 6.94
CA THR A 11 -16.53 -3.49 6.19
C THR A 11 -17.16 -4.49 7.18
N GLY A 12 -17.77 -5.56 6.66
CA GLY A 12 -18.24 -6.67 7.50
C GLY A 12 -17.10 -7.48 8.13
N GLU A 13 -15.91 -7.44 7.52
CA GLU A 13 -14.76 -8.28 7.86
C GLU A 13 -13.62 -7.49 8.49
N THR A 14 -13.53 -6.17 8.25
CA THR A 14 -12.38 -5.36 8.65
C THR A 14 -12.77 -3.98 9.19
N ASP A 15 -11.91 -3.45 10.05
CA ASP A 15 -11.88 -2.06 10.49
C ASP A 15 -10.46 -1.52 10.28
N VAL A 16 -10.28 -0.57 9.36
CA VAL A 16 -8.97 -0.06 8.94
C VAL A 16 -8.92 1.45 9.08
N LYS A 17 -7.92 1.93 9.83
CA LYS A 17 -7.60 3.35 9.97
C LYS A 17 -6.23 3.62 9.38
N VAL A 18 -6.14 4.64 8.52
CA VAL A 18 -4.90 5.07 7.88
C VAL A 18 -4.75 6.57 8.01
N ARG A 19 -3.59 6.99 8.50
CA ARG A 19 -3.10 8.37 8.36
C ARG A 19 -1.83 8.37 7.54
N LEU A 20 -1.75 9.28 6.60
CA LEU A 20 -0.62 9.43 5.70
C LEU A 20 -0.23 10.90 5.61
N ASP A 21 1.08 11.19 5.73
CA ASP A 21 1.65 12.51 5.47
C ASP A 21 2.75 12.40 4.42
N LEU A 22 2.54 13.03 3.25
CA LEU A 22 3.51 13.05 2.16
C LEU A 22 4.71 13.96 2.44
N ASP A 23 4.59 14.86 3.40
CA ASP A 23 5.67 15.76 3.83
C ASP A 23 6.33 15.27 5.12
N GLY A 24 6.25 13.97 5.38
CA GLY A 24 6.79 13.32 6.56
C GLY A 24 8.30 13.10 6.53
N SER A 25 8.78 12.29 7.45
CA SER A 25 10.20 11.96 7.65
C SER A 25 10.49 10.45 7.55
N GLY A 26 9.51 9.63 7.18
CA GLY A 26 9.63 8.19 7.08
C GLY A 26 9.28 7.44 8.36
N GLN A 27 8.45 8.02 9.21
CA GLN A 27 7.95 7.36 10.42
C GLN A 27 6.80 6.43 10.09
N CYS A 28 6.87 5.21 10.58
CA CYS A 28 5.83 4.21 10.36
C CYS A 28 5.37 3.56 11.66
N GLN A 29 4.06 3.51 11.84
CA GLN A 29 3.40 2.71 12.85
C GLN A 29 2.34 1.86 12.14
N ALA A 30 2.65 0.61 11.86
CA ALA A 30 1.75 -0.32 11.20
C ALA A 30 1.41 -1.48 12.13
N SER A 31 0.13 -1.74 12.29
CA SER A 31 -0.43 -2.85 13.06
C SER A 31 -1.63 -3.40 12.30
N THR A 32 -1.42 -4.35 11.42
CA THR A 32 -2.47 -4.94 10.57
C THR A 32 -2.87 -6.35 11.00
N GLY A 33 -2.09 -6.97 11.88
CA GLY A 33 -2.22 -8.39 12.19
C GLY A 33 -1.57 -9.31 11.16
N VAL A 34 -0.99 -8.74 10.09
CA VAL A 34 -0.26 -9.45 9.03
C VAL A 34 1.19 -8.97 9.03
N PRO A 35 2.14 -9.70 9.68
CA PRO A 35 3.49 -9.20 9.94
C PRO A 35 4.27 -8.82 8.68
N PHE A 36 4.12 -9.57 7.60
CA PHE A 36 4.80 -9.26 6.34
C PHE A 36 4.25 -7.97 5.70
N LEU A 37 2.94 -7.75 5.78
CA LEU A 37 2.32 -6.51 5.31
C LEU A 37 2.82 -5.30 6.13
N ASP A 38 2.88 -5.42 7.46
CA ASP A 38 3.43 -4.38 8.33
C ASP A 38 4.87 -4.03 7.92
N HIS A 39 5.70 -5.03 7.63
CA HIS A 39 7.06 -4.83 7.15
C HIS A 39 7.10 -4.09 5.80
N MET A 40 6.24 -4.45 4.84
CA MET A 40 6.18 -3.78 3.53
C MET A 40 5.73 -2.33 3.65
N LEU A 41 4.74 -2.05 4.50
CA LEU A 41 4.28 -0.69 4.77
C LEU A 41 5.39 0.16 5.41
N HIS A 42 6.17 -0.43 6.31
CA HIS A 42 7.34 0.21 6.89
C HIS A 42 8.39 0.56 5.82
N GLN A 43 8.65 -0.35 4.86
CA GLN A 43 9.57 -0.07 3.75
C GLN A 43 9.09 1.09 2.88
N ILE A 44 7.80 1.14 2.55
CA ILE A 44 7.21 2.24 1.77
C ILE A 44 7.41 3.57 2.50
N SER A 45 7.11 3.61 3.78
CA SER A 45 7.27 4.81 4.62
C SER A 45 8.72 5.25 4.69
N SER A 46 9.60 4.36 5.10
CA SER A 46 11.03 4.65 5.33
C SER A 46 11.75 5.11 4.07
N HIS A 47 11.56 4.42 2.94
CA HIS A 47 12.23 4.75 1.69
C HIS A 47 11.54 5.90 0.93
N GLY A 48 10.21 6.03 1.09
CA GLY A 48 9.45 7.13 0.50
C GLY A 48 9.51 8.44 1.29
N LEU A 49 10.07 8.42 2.51
CA LEU A 49 10.10 9.55 3.45
C LEU A 49 8.70 10.11 3.74
N ILE A 50 7.69 9.24 3.72
CA ILE A 50 6.32 9.57 4.09
C ILE A 50 6.02 9.03 5.48
N ASP A 51 5.21 9.74 6.25
CA ASP A 51 4.76 9.19 7.53
C ASP A 51 3.48 8.39 7.33
N LEU A 52 3.44 7.19 7.92
CA LEU A 52 2.30 6.28 7.89
C LEU A 52 1.91 5.82 9.30
N GLU A 53 0.64 5.96 9.62
CA GLU A 53 0.04 5.32 10.79
C GLU A 53 -1.12 4.46 10.30
N ILE A 54 -1.02 3.15 10.53
CA ILE A 54 -2.02 2.17 10.07
C ILE A 54 -2.40 1.27 11.22
N ASN A 55 -3.69 1.19 11.49
CA ASN A 55 -4.26 0.23 12.41
C ASN A 55 -5.39 -0.51 11.71
N ALA A 56 -5.28 -1.82 11.61
CA ALA A 56 -6.30 -2.67 11.03
C ALA A 56 -6.63 -3.84 11.96
N VAL A 57 -7.92 -4.10 12.08
CA VAL A 57 -8.45 -5.30 12.71
C VAL A 57 -9.30 -6.01 11.67
N GLY A 58 -8.99 -7.26 11.37
CA GLY A 58 -9.67 -8.05 10.38
C GLY A 58 -9.83 -9.51 10.79
N ASP A 59 -10.46 -10.28 9.94
CA ASP A 59 -10.75 -11.70 10.11
C ASP A 59 -9.55 -12.60 9.77
N THR A 60 -8.35 -12.22 10.22
CA THR A 60 -7.08 -12.94 9.98
C THR A 60 -7.07 -14.38 10.48
N HIS A 61 -8.06 -14.77 11.30
CA HIS A 61 -8.30 -16.15 11.70
C HIS A 61 -8.85 -17.01 10.56
N ILE A 62 -9.42 -16.40 9.52
CA ILE A 62 -9.84 -17.07 8.27
C ILE A 62 -8.67 -17.11 7.32
N ASP A 63 -8.21 -15.94 6.87
CA ASP A 63 -6.99 -15.72 6.09
C ASP A 63 -6.61 -14.22 6.09
N ASP A 64 -5.53 -13.87 5.41
CA ASP A 64 -5.04 -12.49 5.34
C ASP A 64 -5.67 -11.68 4.19
N HIS A 65 -6.56 -12.27 3.38
CA HIS A 65 -7.04 -11.69 2.13
C HIS A 65 -7.78 -10.38 2.36
N HIS A 66 -8.85 -10.40 3.15
CA HIS A 66 -9.68 -9.21 3.39
C HIS A 66 -8.89 -8.07 4.04
N THR A 67 -8.03 -8.41 5.01
CA THR A 67 -7.18 -7.41 5.67
C THR A 67 -6.20 -6.78 4.69
N ASN A 68 -5.50 -7.60 3.89
CA ASN A 68 -4.55 -7.11 2.89
C ASN A 68 -5.23 -6.19 1.86
N GLU A 69 -6.38 -6.60 1.36
CA GLU A 69 -7.18 -5.85 0.39
C GLU A 69 -7.64 -4.51 0.96
N ASP A 70 -8.31 -4.51 2.11
CA ASP A 70 -8.87 -3.30 2.71
C ASP A 70 -7.80 -2.31 3.19
N VAL A 71 -6.65 -2.79 3.65
CA VAL A 71 -5.49 -1.94 3.94
C VAL A 71 -4.97 -1.30 2.65
N GLY A 72 -4.82 -2.07 1.57
CA GLY A 72 -4.40 -1.55 0.27
C GLY A 72 -5.33 -0.46 -0.26
N ILE A 73 -6.65 -0.69 -0.18
CA ILE A 73 -7.67 0.30 -0.57
C ILE A 73 -7.56 1.56 0.29
N ALA A 74 -7.51 1.42 1.61
CA ALA A 74 -7.46 2.55 2.54
C ALA A 74 -6.18 3.40 2.36
N VAL A 75 -5.02 2.76 2.16
CA VAL A 75 -3.76 3.46 1.85
C VAL A 75 -3.85 4.21 0.53
N GLY A 76 -4.42 3.58 -0.52
CA GLY A 76 -4.65 4.25 -1.80
C GLY A 76 -5.57 5.45 -1.71
N GLN A 77 -6.65 5.36 -0.92
CA GLN A 77 -7.57 6.46 -0.66
C GLN A 77 -6.89 7.59 0.13
N ALA A 78 -6.09 7.26 1.15
CA ALA A 78 -5.32 8.25 1.91
C ALA A 78 -4.31 8.98 1.03
N LEU A 79 -3.62 8.26 0.16
CA LEU A 79 -2.70 8.85 -0.83
C LEU A 79 -3.44 9.78 -1.79
N ALA A 80 -4.58 9.38 -2.32
CA ALA A 80 -5.39 10.21 -3.21
C ALA A 80 -5.87 11.49 -2.52
N GLN A 81 -6.29 11.39 -1.26
CA GLN A 81 -6.68 12.53 -0.44
C GLN A 81 -5.50 13.49 -0.20
N ALA A 82 -4.32 12.95 0.14
CA ALA A 82 -3.11 13.75 0.37
C ALA A 82 -2.61 14.46 -0.91
N LEU A 83 -2.74 13.82 -2.08
CA LEU A 83 -2.39 14.41 -3.37
C LEU A 83 -3.37 15.50 -3.82
N GLY A 84 -4.59 15.46 -3.34
CA GLY A 84 -5.64 16.45 -3.66
C GLY A 84 -5.84 16.61 -5.17
N ASP A 85 -5.75 17.85 -5.66
CA ASP A 85 -5.93 18.18 -7.10
C ASP A 85 -4.70 17.86 -7.97
N ARG A 86 -3.65 17.32 -7.37
CA ARG A 86 -2.39 16.93 -8.01
C ARG A 86 -1.61 18.07 -8.68
N ARG A 87 -1.91 19.33 -8.33
CA ARG A 87 -1.16 20.47 -8.85
C ARG A 87 0.24 20.54 -8.22
N GLY A 88 1.23 20.83 -9.05
CA GLY A 88 2.60 21.04 -8.60
C GLY A 88 3.36 19.76 -8.24
N ILE A 89 2.80 18.57 -8.49
CA ILE A 89 3.52 17.30 -8.29
C ILE A 89 4.29 16.89 -9.54
N HIS A 90 5.33 16.09 -9.36
CA HIS A 90 5.92 15.31 -10.45
C HIS A 90 4.99 14.12 -10.74
N ARG A 91 4.25 14.20 -11.84
CA ARG A 91 3.24 13.20 -12.21
C ARG A 91 3.82 11.82 -12.44
N PHE A 92 5.01 11.75 -13.04
CA PHE A 92 5.64 10.50 -13.40
C PHE A 92 6.82 10.19 -12.50
N GLY A 93 6.93 8.95 -12.05
CA GLY A 93 8.05 8.42 -11.30
C GLY A 93 8.42 7.03 -11.80
N HIS A 94 9.70 6.68 -11.71
CA HIS A 94 10.16 5.32 -11.98
C HIS A 94 11.38 5.01 -11.12
N PHE A 95 11.55 3.73 -10.82
CA PHE A 95 12.72 3.25 -10.10
C PHE A 95 13.04 1.81 -10.53
N VAL A 96 14.31 1.48 -10.51
CA VAL A 96 14.81 0.12 -10.72
C VAL A 96 15.67 -0.23 -9.53
N ALA A 97 15.30 -1.27 -8.79
CA ALA A 97 16.00 -1.71 -7.60
C ALA A 97 16.54 -3.13 -7.78
N PRO A 98 17.85 -3.34 -7.67
CA PRO A 98 18.43 -4.68 -7.58
C PRO A 98 18.51 -5.13 -6.12
N LEU A 99 18.36 -6.43 -5.91
CA LEU A 99 18.70 -7.10 -4.65
C LEU A 99 19.19 -8.52 -5.01
N ASP A 100 20.48 -8.75 -4.83
CA ASP A 100 21.16 -9.98 -5.28
C ASP A 100 20.83 -10.28 -6.76
N GLU A 101 20.24 -11.44 -7.06
CA GLU A 101 19.81 -11.83 -8.40
C GLU A 101 18.47 -11.23 -8.83
N ALA A 102 17.74 -10.59 -7.92
CA ALA A 102 16.44 -10.00 -8.22
C ALA A 102 16.58 -8.57 -8.77
N LEU A 103 15.78 -8.24 -9.75
CA LEU A 103 15.64 -6.89 -10.29
C LEU A 103 14.17 -6.53 -10.41
N VAL A 104 13.76 -5.44 -9.77
CA VAL A 104 12.39 -4.93 -9.85
C VAL A 104 12.39 -3.56 -10.51
N GLN A 105 11.52 -3.39 -11.49
CA GLN A 105 11.27 -2.10 -12.13
C GLN A 105 9.84 -1.65 -11.85
N VAL A 106 9.69 -0.41 -11.41
CA VAL A 106 8.39 0.22 -11.15
C VAL A 106 8.30 1.53 -11.91
N ALA A 107 7.15 1.77 -12.56
CA ALA A 107 6.81 3.05 -13.16
C ALA A 107 5.44 3.50 -12.64
N LEU A 108 5.33 4.76 -12.24
CA LEU A 108 4.13 5.35 -11.67
C LEU A 108 3.64 6.52 -12.53
N ASP A 109 2.32 6.61 -12.71
CA ASP A 109 1.64 7.77 -13.27
C ASP A 109 0.51 8.22 -12.31
N CYS A 110 0.71 9.34 -11.64
CA CYS A 110 -0.27 9.93 -10.73
C CYS A 110 -1.38 10.68 -11.49
N SER A 111 -1.91 10.09 -12.57
CA SER A 111 -2.95 10.70 -13.43
C SER A 111 -4.31 10.83 -12.75
N GLY A 112 -4.57 10.07 -11.70
CA GLY A 112 -5.89 9.93 -11.07
C GLY A 112 -6.82 8.94 -11.78
N ARG A 113 -6.35 8.29 -12.83
CA ARG A 113 -7.07 7.16 -13.45
C ARG A 113 -6.49 5.85 -12.92
N PRO A 114 -7.36 4.94 -12.44
CA PRO A 114 -6.89 3.66 -11.95
C PRO A 114 -6.34 2.79 -13.09
N HIS A 115 -5.12 2.29 -12.91
CA HIS A 115 -4.49 1.33 -13.82
C HIS A 115 -3.41 0.55 -13.08
N LEU A 116 -3.40 -0.75 -13.25
CA LEU A 116 -2.32 -1.62 -12.79
C LEU A 116 -1.88 -2.52 -13.95
N SER A 117 -0.58 -2.49 -14.25
CA SER A 117 0.10 -3.49 -15.07
C SER A 117 1.08 -4.24 -14.18
N TYR A 118 0.91 -5.54 -14.05
CA TYR A 118 1.69 -6.39 -13.16
C TYR A 118 2.30 -7.54 -13.95
N SER A 119 3.61 -7.70 -13.84
CA SER A 119 4.37 -8.74 -14.56
C SER A 119 5.51 -9.29 -13.68
N LEU A 120 5.22 -9.57 -12.40
CA LEU A 120 6.17 -10.23 -11.51
C LEU A 120 5.94 -11.74 -11.50
N ALA A 121 6.99 -12.50 -11.79
CA ALA A 121 7.02 -13.93 -11.58
C ALA A 121 7.64 -14.21 -10.20
N ILE A 122 6.81 -14.48 -9.21
CA ILE A 122 7.26 -14.85 -7.87
C ILE A 122 7.20 -16.37 -7.76
N PRO A 123 8.35 -17.07 -7.72
CA PRO A 123 8.37 -18.53 -7.77
C PRO A 123 7.90 -19.18 -6.45
N SER A 124 7.99 -18.45 -5.34
CA SER A 124 7.53 -18.92 -4.04
C SER A 124 6.05 -18.63 -3.83
N GLN A 125 5.29 -19.63 -3.39
CA GLN A 125 3.87 -19.46 -3.06
C GLN A 125 3.66 -18.69 -1.75
N LYS A 126 4.65 -18.72 -0.85
CA LYS A 126 4.60 -18.06 0.46
C LYS A 126 5.92 -17.42 0.82
N ILE A 127 5.81 -16.32 1.57
CA ILE A 127 6.92 -15.68 2.29
C ILE A 127 6.56 -15.75 3.77
N GLY A 128 7.18 -16.68 4.51
CA GLY A 128 6.70 -17.02 5.86
C GLY A 128 5.26 -17.56 5.80
N THR A 129 4.33 -16.89 6.45
CA THR A 129 2.90 -17.23 6.43
C THR A 129 2.10 -16.46 5.38
N TYR A 130 2.72 -15.47 4.70
CA TYR A 130 2.07 -14.61 3.73
C TYR A 130 2.00 -15.26 2.35
N ASP A 131 0.80 -15.39 1.79
CA ASP A 131 0.58 -15.91 0.44
C ASP A 131 0.95 -14.85 -0.62
N THR A 132 1.86 -15.18 -1.52
CA THR A 132 2.35 -14.25 -2.55
C THR A 132 1.29 -13.89 -3.59
N CYS A 133 0.24 -14.68 -3.74
CA CYS A 133 -0.90 -14.33 -4.59
C CYS A 133 -1.62 -13.05 -4.13
N LEU A 134 -1.53 -12.68 -2.86
CA LEU A 134 -2.12 -11.44 -2.33
C LEU A 134 -1.49 -10.17 -2.92
N LEU A 135 -0.29 -10.26 -3.50
CA LEU A 135 0.37 -9.12 -4.14
C LEU A 135 -0.31 -8.69 -5.45
N TYR A 136 -1.05 -9.58 -6.13
CA TYR A 136 -1.72 -9.30 -7.40
C TYR A 136 -3.23 -9.54 -7.38
N THR A 137 -3.77 -10.09 -6.30
CA THR A 137 -5.21 -10.17 -6.06
C THR A 137 -5.77 -8.97 -5.30
N SER A 138 -4.92 -8.01 -4.95
CA SER A 138 -5.36 -6.69 -4.49
C SER A 138 -6.33 -6.09 -5.51
N PRO A 139 -7.43 -5.46 -5.07
CA PRO A 139 -8.52 -5.09 -5.96
C PRO A 139 -8.02 -4.25 -7.11
N SER A 140 -8.41 -4.64 -8.30
CA SER A 140 -8.34 -3.72 -9.44
C SER A 140 -9.14 -2.47 -9.06
N PRO A 141 -8.63 -1.26 -9.34
CA PRO A 141 -9.38 -0.03 -9.14
C PRO A 141 -10.75 0.03 -9.83
N ARG A 142 -11.13 -1.03 -10.53
CA ARG A 142 -12.45 -1.19 -11.16
C ARG A 142 -13.51 -1.79 -10.23
N ASP A 143 -13.11 -2.29 -9.06
CA ASP A 143 -13.99 -3.01 -8.13
C ASP A 143 -14.38 -2.16 -6.91
N SER A 144 -14.09 -0.86 -6.94
CA SER A 144 -14.44 0.12 -5.90
C SER A 144 -15.47 1.14 -6.36
#